data_5196197120d565a3db30e1aaeda02ac8
#
_entry.id   5196197120d565a3db30e1aaeda02ac8
#
_cell.length_a   1.000
_cell.length_b   1.000
_cell.length_c   1.000
_cell.angle_alpha   90.00
_cell.angle_beta   90.00
_cell.angle_gamma   90.00
#
_symmetry.space_group_name_H-M   'P 1'
#
loop_
_entity.id
_entity.type
_entity.pdbx_description
1 polymer ?
#
loop_
_entity_poly.entity_id
_entity_poly.type
_entity_poly.pdbx_seq_one_letter_code
_entity_poly.pdbx_strand_id
1 'polypeptide(L)'
;MVADVRTAFSPADPHVRQIDPWRDGRAVANLLEASFRDEATKDDGVRLIRALRNYGMLDALALGASTGFVWIEDGQLIANASVQRSYTSRDTWIVGNVATQSAYRNRGIGRAVVEACIRYAASRGARYIALQAEVNNGPALHLYEKLGFRRLGEVTHYLRPNRLALPAGELPPGVRKAKWSDRAAVWALARHHVPDRFTFAEPFDAGVYRLGLRWSLLNTLNGNAEQWLVMDAGPRGRLLGAVRTRANLEGSYHHLEVLPDADATVEDAIRLIESGLRRLSRYVSKPIYAAHARLADVPHAALQAAGFQPTRTLVHMRLALAEATEVDD
;
A
#
# COMPACT_ATOMS: atom_id res chain seq x y z
N MET A 1 14.65 -5.22 -24.93
CA MET A 1 16.10 -5.32 -24.63
C MET A 1 16.20 -5.50 -23.13
N VAL A 2 16.46 -6.71 -22.66
CA VAL A 2 16.56 -7.07 -21.25
C VAL A 2 17.99 -6.82 -20.83
N ALA A 3 18.22 -5.88 -19.91
CA ALA A 3 19.55 -5.58 -19.40
C ALA A 3 20.03 -6.74 -18.51
N ASP A 4 21.20 -7.29 -18.81
CA ASP A 4 21.87 -8.22 -17.90
C ASP A 4 22.15 -7.46 -16.58
N VAL A 5 21.52 -7.91 -15.49
CA VAL A 5 21.62 -7.28 -14.18
C VAL A 5 23.06 -7.16 -13.68
N ARG A 6 23.95 -8.05 -14.15
CA ARG A 6 25.38 -8.04 -13.76
C ARG A 6 26.16 -6.91 -14.44
N THR A 7 25.70 -6.41 -15.58
CA THR A 7 26.37 -5.36 -16.37
C THR A 7 25.61 -4.03 -16.39
N ALA A 8 24.35 -4.01 -16.00
CA ALA A 8 23.48 -2.83 -16.09
C ALA A 8 23.63 -1.83 -14.93
N PHE A 9 24.22 -2.24 -13.81
CA PHE A 9 24.34 -1.37 -12.63
C PHE A 9 25.83 -1.08 -12.33
N SER A 10 26.09 0.15 -11.89
CA SER A 10 27.46 0.58 -11.51
C SER A 10 28.11 -0.37 -10.51
N PRO A 11 29.44 -0.51 -10.51
CA PRO A 11 30.17 -1.24 -9.47
C PRO A 11 29.74 -0.81 -8.06
N ALA A 12 29.91 -1.67 -7.08
CA ALA A 12 29.60 -1.32 -5.69
C ALA A 12 30.45 -0.12 -5.27
N ASP A 13 29.77 0.98 -4.89
CA ASP A 13 30.44 2.17 -4.41
C ASP A 13 31.04 1.88 -3.01
N PRO A 14 32.29 2.27 -2.72
CA PRO A 14 32.94 2.01 -1.45
C PRO A 14 32.24 2.63 -0.24
N HIS A 15 31.45 3.68 -0.43
CA HIS A 15 30.65 4.30 0.61
C HIS A 15 29.38 3.51 0.95
N VAL A 16 28.98 2.55 0.08
CA VAL A 16 27.76 1.76 0.27
C VAL A 16 28.08 0.46 0.99
N ARG A 17 27.42 0.24 2.11
CA ARG A 17 27.46 -1.02 2.84
C ARG A 17 26.08 -1.48 3.26
N GLN A 18 25.97 -2.75 3.59
CA GLN A 18 24.75 -3.27 4.19
C GLN A 18 24.51 -2.61 5.56
N ILE A 19 23.23 -2.37 5.86
CA ILE A 19 22.81 -1.83 7.16
C ILE A 19 23.11 -2.82 8.28
N ASP A 20 23.61 -2.30 9.39
CA ASP A 20 23.65 -2.99 10.67
C ASP A 20 22.54 -2.41 11.55
N PRO A 21 21.48 -3.17 11.86
CA PRO A 21 20.34 -2.67 12.63
C PRO A 21 20.72 -2.10 13.99
N TRP A 22 21.69 -2.69 14.66
CA TRP A 22 22.14 -2.28 15.99
C TRP A 22 22.95 -0.98 15.96
N ARG A 23 23.81 -0.85 14.97
CA ARG A 23 24.66 0.32 14.79
C ARG A 23 23.94 1.49 14.16
N ASP A 24 23.16 1.21 13.10
CA ASP A 24 22.63 2.23 12.19
C ASP A 24 21.18 2.60 12.47
N GLY A 25 20.45 1.77 13.23
CA GLY A 25 18.99 1.89 13.37
C GLY A 25 18.52 3.27 13.82
N ARG A 26 19.23 3.90 14.78
CA ARG A 26 18.92 5.27 15.25
C ARG A 26 19.16 6.32 14.17
N ALA A 27 20.27 6.22 13.44
CA ALA A 27 20.61 7.18 12.38
C ALA A 27 19.65 7.06 11.20
N VAL A 28 19.27 5.83 10.81
CA VAL A 28 18.24 5.57 9.79
C VAL A 28 16.90 6.15 10.22
N ALA A 29 16.45 5.90 11.46
CA ALA A 29 15.20 6.44 11.96
C ALA A 29 15.16 7.99 11.90
N ASN A 30 16.25 8.65 12.31
CA ASN A 30 16.38 10.10 12.25
C ASN A 30 16.36 10.62 10.80
N LEU A 31 17.05 9.93 9.87
CA LEU A 31 17.04 10.29 8.46
C LEU A 31 15.64 10.17 7.84
N LEU A 32 14.93 9.08 8.13
CA LEU A 32 13.57 8.86 7.64
C LEU A 32 12.63 9.91 8.23
N GLU A 33 12.70 10.18 9.53
CA GLU A 33 11.88 11.22 10.17
C GLU A 33 12.14 12.59 9.55
N ALA A 34 13.39 12.98 9.31
CA ALA A 34 13.74 14.23 8.67
C ALA A 34 13.25 14.29 7.20
N SER A 35 13.38 13.17 6.46
CA SER A 35 13.01 13.11 5.04
C SER A 35 11.50 13.16 4.80
N PHE A 36 10.71 12.62 5.73
CA PHE A 36 9.24 12.61 5.64
C PHE A 36 8.57 13.70 6.46
N ARG A 37 9.34 14.54 7.17
CA ARG A 37 8.78 15.63 8.00
C ARG A 37 8.16 16.73 7.15
N ASP A 38 8.72 17.06 6.00
CA ASP A 38 8.17 18.07 5.07
C ASP A 38 6.86 17.60 4.40
N GLU A 39 6.68 16.29 4.30
CA GLU A 39 5.42 15.66 3.88
C GLU A 39 4.41 15.58 5.04
N ALA A 40 4.87 15.64 6.28
CA ALA A 40 4.11 15.50 7.52
C ALA A 40 3.56 16.82 8.09
N THR A 41 3.77 17.96 7.45
CA THR A 41 3.27 19.28 7.93
C THR A 41 1.74 19.42 7.87
N LYS A 42 1.03 18.41 7.36
CA LYS A 42 -0.39 18.23 7.62
C LYS A 42 -0.54 17.20 8.72
N ASP A 43 -1.26 17.55 9.78
CA ASP A 43 -1.50 16.85 11.07
C ASP A 43 -1.67 15.30 10.99
N ASP A 44 -2.00 14.78 9.80
CA ASP A 44 -2.19 13.36 9.50
C ASP A 44 -0.88 12.64 9.12
N GLY A 45 0.15 13.34 8.65
CA GLY A 45 1.42 12.74 8.24
C GLY A 45 2.25 12.21 9.40
N VAL A 46 2.29 12.91 10.54
CA VAL A 46 2.98 12.45 11.76
C VAL A 46 2.35 11.17 12.32
N ARG A 47 1.01 11.04 12.20
CA ARG A 47 0.29 9.83 12.59
C ARG A 47 0.57 8.67 11.62
N LEU A 48 0.70 8.97 10.33
CA LEU A 48 1.03 7.97 9.31
C LEU A 48 2.48 7.48 9.45
N ILE A 49 3.45 8.35 9.74
CA ILE A 49 4.85 7.98 10.03
C ILE A 49 4.92 7.14 11.31
N ARG A 50 4.14 7.49 12.33
CA ARG A 50 4.03 6.70 13.55
C ARG A 50 3.35 5.35 13.29
N ALA A 51 2.43 5.28 12.35
CA ALA A 51 1.80 4.03 11.91
C ALA A 51 2.73 3.19 11.02
N LEU A 52 3.51 3.81 10.14
CA LEU A 52 4.56 3.11 9.37
C LEU A 52 5.67 2.59 10.28
N ARG A 53 5.97 3.29 11.39
CA ARG A 53 6.86 2.82 12.45
C ARG A 53 6.27 1.63 13.21
N ASN A 54 4.95 1.56 13.36
CA ASN A 54 4.25 0.42 13.96
C ASN A 54 3.97 -0.72 12.96
N TYR A 55 4.08 -0.48 11.65
CA TYR A 55 4.01 -1.52 10.61
C TYR A 55 5.40 -2.08 10.29
N GLY A 56 6.08 -2.57 11.34
CA GLY A 56 7.00 -3.69 11.19
C GLY A 56 8.24 -3.54 10.33
N MET A 57 8.58 -2.37 9.75
CA MET A 57 9.79 -2.32 8.92
C MET A 57 11.04 -2.09 9.77
N LEU A 58 10.96 -1.34 10.87
CA LEU A 58 12.04 -1.29 11.87
C LEU A 58 12.08 -2.60 12.67
N ASP A 59 10.92 -3.20 12.95
CA ASP A 59 10.84 -4.51 13.60
C ASP A 59 11.32 -5.62 12.64
N ALA A 60 11.01 -5.54 11.35
CA ALA A 60 11.50 -6.49 10.35
C ALA A 60 13.01 -6.36 10.11
N LEU A 61 13.56 -5.15 10.18
CA LEU A 61 15.01 -4.92 10.20
C LEU A 61 15.64 -5.51 11.47
N ALA A 62 15.05 -5.27 12.64
CA ALA A 62 15.52 -5.78 13.92
C ALA A 62 15.43 -7.32 14.02
N LEU A 63 14.42 -7.93 13.37
CA LEU A 63 14.21 -9.37 13.33
C LEU A 63 14.92 -10.07 12.16
N GLY A 64 15.70 -9.34 11.33
CA GLY A 64 16.41 -9.90 10.17
C GLY A 64 15.53 -10.30 8.98
N ALA A 65 14.23 -9.96 9.01
CA ALA A 65 13.29 -10.27 7.93
C ALA A 65 13.40 -9.33 6.73
N SER A 66 14.00 -8.15 6.93
CA SER A 66 14.36 -7.21 5.86
C SER A 66 15.83 -6.84 5.98
N THR A 67 16.40 -6.32 4.90
CA THR A 67 17.75 -5.76 4.89
C THR A 67 17.74 -4.42 4.19
N GLY A 68 18.88 -3.73 4.16
CA GLY A 68 19.02 -2.46 3.49
C GLY A 68 20.47 -2.10 3.26
N PHE A 69 20.66 -0.99 2.61
CA PHE A 69 21.97 -0.42 2.31
C PHE A 69 21.99 1.04 2.71
N VAL A 70 23.12 1.44 3.27
CA VAL A 70 23.37 2.81 3.70
C VAL A 70 24.58 3.36 2.97
N TRP A 71 24.57 4.66 2.72
CA TRP A 71 25.72 5.43 2.28
C TRP A 71 26.35 6.10 3.47
N ILE A 72 27.65 5.87 3.69
CA ILE A 72 28.45 6.47 4.76
C ILE A 72 29.49 7.40 4.14
N GLU A 73 29.55 8.65 4.57
CA GLU A 73 30.54 9.64 4.17
C GLU A 73 31.01 10.35 5.44
N ASP A 74 32.31 10.42 5.67
CA ASP A 74 32.95 10.99 6.88
C ASP A 74 32.37 10.47 8.20
N GLY A 75 32.07 9.17 8.25
CA GLY A 75 31.50 8.51 9.42
C GLY A 75 29.98 8.80 9.63
N GLN A 76 29.36 9.61 8.78
CA GLN A 76 27.93 9.95 8.87
C GLN A 76 27.08 9.12 7.91
N LEU A 77 25.88 8.77 8.34
CA LEU A 77 24.89 8.11 7.50
C LEU A 77 24.16 9.16 6.66
N ILE A 78 24.39 9.15 5.34
CA ILE A 78 23.90 10.15 4.39
C ILE A 78 22.64 9.67 3.68
N ALA A 79 22.55 8.38 3.36
CA ALA A 79 21.38 7.82 2.68
C ALA A 79 21.09 6.40 3.15
N ASN A 80 19.86 5.99 2.92
CA ASN A 80 19.34 4.65 3.21
C ASN A 80 18.38 4.19 2.10
N ALA A 81 18.39 2.90 1.83
CA ALA A 81 17.32 2.19 1.13
C ALA A 81 17.16 0.81 1.78
N SER A 82 15.94 0.35 1.95
CA SER A 82 15.64 -0.99 2.45
C SER A 82 15.10 -1.89 1.34
N VAL A 83 15.28 -3.20 1.50
CA VAL A 83 14.78 -4.21 0.57
C VAL A 83 14.30 -5.44 1.33
N GLN A 84 13.13 -5.93 0.96
CA GLN A 84 12.53 -7.12 1.55
C GLN A 84 11.80 -7.95 0.49
N ARG A 85 11.62 -9.24 0.75
CA ARG A 85 10.78 -10.08 -0.10
C ARG A 85 9.32 -9.70 0.06
N SER A 86 8.56 -9.69 -1.03
CA SER A 86 7.11 -9.51 -0.98
C SER A 86 6.45 -10.66 -0.21
N TYR A 87 5.45 -10.34 0.61
CA TYR A 87 4.65 -11.34 1.33
C TYR A 87 3.69 -12.09 0.41
N THR A 88 3.37 -11.50 -0.76
CA THR A 88 2.34 -12.01 -1.69
C THR A 88 2.94 -12.70 -2.91
N SER A 89 4.22 -12.43 -3.23
CA SER A 89 4.90 -12.99 -4.39
C SER A 89 6.32 -13.43 -4.01
N ARG A 90 6.63 -14.70 -4.27
CA ARG A 90 7.98 -15.25 -3.99
C ARG A 90 9.06 -14.68 -4.89
N ASP A 91 8.69 -14.20 -6.07
CA ASP A 91 9.60 -13.73 -7.12
C ASP A 91 9.81 -12.22 -7.09
N THR A 92 9.06 -11.52 -6.23
CA THR A 92 9.10 -10.06 -6.14
C THR A 92 9.76 -9.62 -4.84
N TRP A 93 10.64 -8.63 -4.95
CA TRP A 93 11.23 -7.94 -3.81
C TRP A 93 10.79 -6.48 -3.83
N ILE A 94 10.62 -5.90 -2.66
CA ILE A 94 10.13 -4.53 -2.48
C ILE A 94 11.28 -3.66 -1.98
N VAL A 95 11.58 -2.58 -2.70
CA VAL A 95 12.48 -1.51 -2.25
C VAL A 95 11.63 -0.42 -1.59
N GLY A 96 12.06 0.03 -0.44
CA GLY A 96 11.39 1.08 0.33
C GLY A 96 12.34 1.90 1.17
N ASN A 97 11.80 2.88 1.90
CA ASN A 97 12.55 3.75 2.80
C ASN A 97 13.77 4.41 2.14
N VAL A 98 13.64 4.77 0.87
CA VAL A 98 14.71 5.46 0.14
C VAL A 98 14.76 6.91 0.60
N ALA A 99 15.83 7.27 1.29
CA ALA A 99 16.02 8.61 1.82
C ALA A 99 17.46 9.05 1.64
N THR A 100 17.66 10.33 1.32
CA THR A 100 18.97 10.99 1.24
C THR A 100 18.89 12.33 1.94
N GLN A 101 19.86 12.63 2.80
CA GLN A 101 19.96 13.95 3.45
C GLN A 101 19.91 15.06 2.42
N SER A 102 19.17 16.14 2.70
CA SER A 102 18.89 17.22 1.74
C SER A 102 20.15 17.84 1.15
N ALA A 103 21.17 18.07 1.96
CA ALA A 103 22.45 18.63 1.54
C ALA A 103 23.26 17.74 0.56
N TYR A 104 22.91 16.46 0.47
CA TYR A 104 23.62 15.46 -0.34
C TYR A 104 22.80 14.95 -1.53
N ARG A 105 21.62 15.55 -1.79
CA ARG A 105 20.78 15.21 -2.95
C ARG A 105 21.48 15.59 -4.26
N ASN A 106 21.04 15.00 -5.35
CA ASN A 106 21.54 15.21 -6.73
C ASN A 106 23.01 14.81 -6.97
N ARG A 107 23.61 14.03 -6.06
CA ARG A 107 25.00 13.50 -6.16
C ARG A 107 25.04 12.01 -6.57
N GLY A 108 23.92 11.43 -7.01
CA GLY A 108 23.87 10.00 -7.35
C GLY A 108 23.75 9.04 -6.16
N ILE A 109 23.81 9.53 -4.92
CA ILE A 109 23.83 8.73 -3.68
C ILE A 109 22.57 7.87 -3.53
N GLY A 110 21.39 8.45 -3.76
CA GLY A 110 20.11 7.70 -3.73
C GLY A 110 20.07 6.58 -4.76
N ARG A 111 20.65 6.81 -5.95
CA ARG A 111 20.79 5.79 -6.99
C ARG A 111 21.67 4.64 -6.51
N ALA A 112 22.81 4.92 -5.92
CA ALA A 112 23.77 3.91 -5.46
C ALA A 112 23.17 2.95 -4.42
N VAL A 113 22.42 3.47 -3.42
CA VAL A 113 21.78 2.61 -2.40
C VAL A 113 20.63 1.79 -2.97
N VAL A 114 19.86 2.33 -3.94
CA VAL A 114 18.80 1.58 -4.63
C VAL A 114 19.40 0.48 -5.51
N GLU A 115 20.46 0.76 -6.26
CA GLU A 115 21.18 -0.25 -7.07
C GLU A 115 21.76 -1.37 -6.18
N ALA A 116 22.24 -1.04 -4.98
CA ALA A 116 22.70 -2.06 -4.03
C ALA A 116 21.54 -2.97 -3.58
N CYS A 117 20.35 -2.42 -3.33
CA CYS A 117 19.15 -3.20 -3.04
C CYS A 117 18.76 -4.12 -4.22
N ILE A 118 18.83 -3.61 -5.45
CA ILE A 118 18.52 -4.38 -6.65
C ILE A 118 19.51 -5.53 -6.81
N ARG A 119 20.81 -5.26 -6.70
CA ARG A 119 21.86 -6.32 -6.78
C ARG A 119 21.65 -7.40 -5.70
N TYR A 120 21.34 -6.98 -4.49
CA TYR A 120 21.06 -7.92 -3.39
C TYR A 120 19.86 -8.81 -3.68
N ALA A 121 18.75 -8.25 -4.12
CA ALA A 121 17.55 -9.02 -4.46
C ALA A 121 17.81 -9.95 -5.64
N ALA A 122 18.51 -9.48 -6.69
CA ALA A 122 18.89 -10.29 -7.85
C ALA A 122 19.76 -11.49 -7.44
N SER A 123 20.75 -11.32 -6.54
CA SER A 123 21.57 -12.41 -6.02
C SER A 123 20.78 -13.46 -5.22
N ARG A 124 19.56 -13.11 -4.79
CA ARG A 124 18.61 -13.98 -4.08
C ARG A 124 17.51 -14.54 -4.97
N GLY A 125 17.64 -14.43 -6.30
CA GLY A 125 16.72 -14.99 -7.29
C GLY A 125 15.45 -14.18 -7.49
N ALA A 126 15.47 -12.86 -7.22
CA ALA A 126 14.37 -11.99 -7.57
C ALA A 126 14.18 -11.96 -9.10
N ARG A 127 12.91 -12.06 -9.53
CA ARG A 127 12.51 -11.80 -10.93
C ARG A 127 12.02 -10.37 -11.10
N TYR A 128 11.44 -9.80 -10.06
CA TYR A 128 10.88 -8.46 -10.07
C TYR A 128 11.34 -7.69 -8.83
N ILE A 129 11.60 -6.40 -9.04
CA ILE A 129 11.74 -5.42 -7.97
C ILE A 129 10.58 -4.45 -8.08
N ALA A 130 9.88 -4.22 -6.98
CA ALA A 130 8.76 -3.30 -6.92
C ALA A 130 9.01 -2.20 -5.90
N LEU A 131 8.39 -1.06 -6.11
CA LEU A 131 8.40 0.06 -5.17
C LEU A 131 7.17 0.94 -5.33
N GLN A 132 6.98 1.81 -4.36
CA GLN A 132 5.97 2.87 -4.39
C GLN A 132 6.68 4.21 -4.20
N ALA A 133 6.23 5.22 -4.95
CA ALA A 133 6.68 6.60 -4.79
C ALA A 133 5.50 7.56 -4.84
N GLU A 134 5.56 8.65 -4.09
CA GLU A 134 4.54 9.69 -4.17
C GLU A 134 4.49 10.31 -5.57
N VAL A 135 3.27 10.53 -6.09
CA VAL A 135 3.05 11.12 -7.42
C VAL A 135 3.72 12.49 -7.57
N ASN A 136 3.84 13.23 -6.47
CA ASN A 136 4.46 14.55 -6.43
C ASN A 136 5.99 14.50 -6.28
N ASN A 137 6.58 13.32 -6.04
CA ASN A 137 8.02 13.17 -5.89
C ASN A 137 8.70 12.95 -7.25
N GLY A 138 8.69 14.00 -8.09
CA GLY A 138 9.29 13.97 -9.43
C GLY A 138 10.74 13.46 -9.46
N PRO A 139 11.64 13.92 -8.57
CA PRO A 139 13.02 13.44 -8.52
C PRO A 139 13.13 11.92 -8.27
N ALA A 140 12.33 11.36 -7.37
CA ALA A 140 12.33 9.92 -7.10
C ALA A 140 11.77 9.13 -8.29
N LEU A 141 10.64 9.56 -8.87
CA LEU A 141 10.05 8.93 -10.05
C LEU A 141 11.05 8.90 -11.22
N HIS A 142 11.71 10.02 -11.49
CA HIS A 142 12.72 10.11 -12.53
C HIS A 142 13.93 9.19 -12.26
N LEU A 143 14.38 9.10 -11.01
CA LEU A 143 15.43 8.15 -10.61
C LEU A 143 15.02 6.71 -10.94
N TYR A 144 13.82 6.30 -10.54
CA TYR A 144 13.34 4.94 -10.76
C TYR A 144 13.14 4.63 -12.24
N GLU A 145 12.60 5.57 -13.02
CA GLU A 145 12.46 5.43 -14.48
C GLU A 145 13.84 5.25 -15.15
N LYS A 146 14.84 6.03 -14.73
CA LYS A 146 16.23 5.87 -15.21
C LYS A 146 16.87 4.52 -14.80
N LEU A 147 16.41 3.90 -13.72
CA LEU A 147 16.82 2.55 -13.31
C LEU A 147 16.03 1.45 -14.04
N GLY A 148 15.10 1.80 -14.94
CA GLY A 148 14.32 0.87 -15.73
C GLY A 148 13.00 0.42 -15.08
N PHE A 149 12.59 1.04 -13.98
CA PHE A 149 11.26 0.78 -13.42
C PHE A 149 10.17 1.33 -14.34
N ARG A 150 9.13 0.54 -14.55
CA ARG A 150 7.93 0.93 -15.28
C ARG A 150 6.79 1.21 -14.32
N ARG A 151 5.98 2.23 -14.62
CA ARG A 151 4.76 2.53 -13.86
C ARG A 151 3.72 1.45 -14.12
N LEU A 152 3.10 0.95 -13.06
CA LEU A 152 2.00 -0.01 -13.11
C LEU A 152 0.63 0.69 -12.96
N GLY A 153 0.61 1.82 -12.27
CA GLY A 153 -0.57 2.62 -11.99
C GLY A 153 -0.44 3.37 -10.66
N GLU A 154 -1.54 3.94 -10.23
CA GLU A 154 -1.60 4.79 -9.04
C GLU A 154 -2.62 4.28 -8.04
N VAL A 155 -2.34 4.45 -6.75
CA VAL A 155 -3.27 4.19 -5.65
C VAL A 155 -3.39 5.46 -4.82
N THR A 156 -4.61 5.95 -4.65
CA THR A 156 -4.90 7.10 -3.79
C THR A 156 -5.37 6.61 -2.43
N HIS A 157 -4.75 7.14 -1.39
CA HIS A 157 -5.07 6.89 0.01
C HIS A 157 -5.96 8.01 0.54
N TYR A 158 -6.97 7.65 1.29
CA TYR A 158 -7.97 8.56 1.84
C TYR A 158 -8.08 8.41 3.35
N LEU A 159 -8.41 9.50 4.01
CA LEU A 159 -8.77 9.52 5.42
C LEU A 159 -10.08 10.28 5.61
N ARG A 160 -11.02 9.68 6.32
CA ARG A 160 -12.21 10.36 6.81
C ARG A 160 -12.01 10.67 8.29
N PRO A 161 -11.99 11.96 8.68
CA PRO A 161 -11.75 12.33 10.07
C PRO A 161 -12.92 11.92 10.97
N ASN A 162 -12.61 11.54 12.21
CA ASN A 162 -13.60 11.08 13.19
C ASN A 162 -14.57 12.19 13.69
N ARG A 163 -14.25 13.47 13.43
CA ARG A 163 -15.15 14.60 13.74
C ARG A 163 -16.41 14.63 12.86
N LEU A 164 -16.38 13.96 11.71
CA LEU A 164 -17.56 13.85 10.86
C LEU A 164 -18.48 12.77 11.40
N ALA A 165 -19.74 13.16 11.66
CA ALA A 165 -20.74 12.23 12.13
C ALA A 165 -20.89 11.02 11.20
N LEU A 166 -21.05 9.85 11.80
CA LEU A 166 -21.35 8.63 11.07
C LEU A 166 -22.85 8.49 10.90
N PRO A 167 -23.33 8.05 9.73
CA PRO A 167 -24.76 7.82 9.53
C PRO A 167 -25.23 6.70 10.46
N ALA A 168 -26.44 6.88 11.02
CA ALA A 168 -27.11 5.89 11.87
C ALA A 168 -28.34 5.30 11.17
N GLY A 169 -28.98 4.33 11.79
CA GLY A 169 -30.19 3.70 11.32
C GLY A 169 -30.00 2.42 10.51
N GLU A 170 -31.06 2.02 9.80
CA GLU A 170 -31.07 0.80 9.01
C GLU A 170 -30.33 0.94 7.67
N LEU A 171 -30.00 -0.20 7.09
CA LEU A 171 -29.40 -0.23 5.75
C LEU A 171 -30.42 0.24 4.70
N PRO A 172 -30.01 1.00 3.68
CA PRO A 172 -30.90 1.43 2.62
C PRO A 172 -31.39 0.22 1.81
N PRO A 173 -32.56 0.35 1.15
CA PRO A 173 -33.10 -0.70 0.28
C PRO A 173 -32.05 -1.17 -0.75
N GLY A 174 -32.02 -2.47 -1.01
CA GLY A 174 -31.06 -3.09 -1.93
C GLY A 174 -29.68 -3.38 -1.35
N VAL A 175 -29.34 -2.85 -0.16
CA VAL A 175 -28.08 -3.18 0.54
C VAL A 175 -28.36 -4.18 1.67
N ARG A 176 -27.58 -5.26 1.68
CA ARG A 176 -27.69 -6.33 2.67
C ARG A 176 -26.32 -6.84 3.12
N LYS A 177 -26.31 -7.63 4.19
CA LYS A 177 -25.11 -8.38 4.55
C LYS A 177 -24.77 -9.39 3.45
N ALA A 178 -23.48 -9.52 3.14
CA ALA A 178 -23.01 -10.54 2.21
C ALA A 178 -23.26 -11.94 2.79
N LYS A 179 -23.70 -12.85 1.92
CA LYS A 179 -23.88 -14.28 2.19
C LYS A 179 -22.67 -15.04 1.60
N TRP A 180 -22.46 -16.26 2.05
CA TRP A 180 -21.42 -17.11 1.47
C TRP A 180 -21.61 -17.37 -0.03
N SER A 181 -22.84 -17.39 -0.51
CA SER A 181 -23.18 -17.48 -1.95
C SER A 181 -22.66 -16.32 -2.78
N ASP A 182 -22.43 -15.12 -2.18
CA ASP A 182 -21.96 -13.93 -2.88
C ASP A 182 -20.45 -13.94 -3.14
N ARG A 183 -19.73 -14.92 -2.59
CA ARG A 183 -18.25 -14.99 -2.62
C ARG A 183 -17.64 -14.88 -4.01
N ALA A 184 -18.27 -15.50 -5.02
CA ALA A 184 -17.77 -15.46 -6.39
C ALA A 184 -17.95 -14.08 -7.02
N ALA A 185 -19.09 -13.42 -6.77
CA ALA A 185 -19.36 -12.06 -7.24
C ALA A 185 -18.46 -11.02 -6.53
N VAL A 186 -18.30 -11.13 -5.21
CA VAL A 186 -17.38 -10.27 -4.44
C VAL A 186 -15.93 -10.44 -4.91
N TRP A 187 -15.50 -11.68 -5.19
CA TRP A 187 -14.20 -11.97 -5.74
C TRP A 187 -13.98 -11.34 -7.11
N ALA A 188 -14.98 -11.41 -7.99
CA ALA A 188 -14.91 -10.78 -9.31
C ALA A 188 -14.77 -9.26 -9.22
N LEU A 189 -15.57 -8.61 -8.33
CA LEU A 189 -15.44 -7.18 -8.05
C LEU A 189 -14.05 -6.84 -7.52
N ALA A 190 -13.53 -7.60 -6.55
CA ALA A 190 -12.22 -7.35 -5.98
C ALA A 190 -11.10 -7.43 -7.02
N ARG A 191 -11.11 -8.42 -7.90
CA ARG A 191 -10.12 -8.54 -8.99
C ARG A 191 -10.16 -7.39 -9.97
N HIS A 192 -11.32 -6.80 -10.21
CA HIS A 192 -11.43 -5.62 -11.04
C HIS A 192 -10.76 -4.40 -10.39
N HIS A 193 -10.93 -4.22 -9.07
CA HIS A 193 -10.42 -3.07 -8.34
C HIS A 193 -8.98 -3.22 -7.82
N VAL A 194 -8.52 -4.45 -7.62
CA VAL A 194 -7.16 -4.76 -7.16
C VAL A 194 -6.49 -5.70 -8.15
N PRO A 195 -6.03 -5.19 -9.30
CA PRO A 195 -5.31 -6.01 -10.29
C PRO A 195 -4.07 -6.66 -9.68
N ASP A 196 -3.72 -7.84 -10.19
CA ASP A 196 -2.58 -8.63 -9.71
C ASP A 196 -1.27 -7.82 -9.69
N ARG A 197 -1.12 -6.85 -10.61
CA ARG A 197 0.04 -5.96 -10.68
C ARG A 197 0.26 -5.07 -9.45
N PHE A 198 -0.76 -4.86 -8.59
CA PHE A 198 -0.64 -4.08 -7.35
C PHE A 198 -0.46 -4.93 -6.10
N THR A 199 -0.62 -6.25 -6.21
CA THR A 199 -0.66 -7.15 -5.04
C THR A 199 0.67 -7.25 -4.30
N PHE A 200 1.77 -6.82 -4.90
CA PHE A 200 3.08 -6.81 -4.25
C PHE A 200 3.17 -5.83 -3.06
N ALA A 201 2.41 -4.74 -3.11
CA ALA A 201 2.48 -3.64 -2.15
C ALA A 201 1.38 -3.71 -1.09
N GLU A 202 0.22 -4.21 -1.49
CA GLU A 202 -0.88 -4.46 -0.58
C GLU A 202 -1.20 -5.95 -0.62
N PRO A 203 -1.07 -6.67 0.51
CA PRO A 203 -1.33 -8.09 0.51
C PRO A 203 -2.78 -8.34 0.11
N PHE A 204 -2.96 -8.76 -1.14
CA PHE A 204 -4.22 -9.24 -1.65
C PHE A 204 -4.42 -10.65 -1.12
N ASP A 205 -4.93 -10.75 0.10
CA ASP A 205 -5.29 -12.04 0.63
C ASP A 205 -6.60 -12.52 -0.01
N ALA A 206 -6.46 -13.42 -0.96
CA ALA A 206 -7.59 -14.07 -1.59
C ALA A 206 -8.59 -14.65 -0.59
N GLY A 207 -8.13 -15.00 0.62
CA GLY A 207 -8.96 -15.50 1.71
C GLY A 207 -9.98 -14.47 2.20
N VAL A 208 -9.60 -13.19 2.21
CA VAL A 208 -10.46 -12.07 2.64
C VAL A 208 -11.69 -11.95 1.76
N TYR A 209 -11.50 -12.00 0.45
CA TYR A 209 -12.59 -11.82 -0.52
C TYR A 209 -13.44 -13.07 -0.73
N ARG A 210 -13.04 -14.21 -0.17
CA ARG A 210 -13.79 -15.47 -0.24
C ARG A 210 -14.89 -15.59 0.78
N LEU A 211 -15.11 -14.58 1.65
CA LEU A 211 -16.13 -14.56 2.70
C LEU A 211 -16.08 -15.82 3.62
N GLY A 212 -14.88 -16.30 3.97
CA GLY A 212 -14.70 -17.53 4.71
C GLY A 212 -14.91 -17.34 6.23
N LEU A 213 -15.60 -18.28 6.89
CA LEU A 213 -15.78 -18.30 8.36
C LEU A 213 -14.44 -18.32 9.12
N ARG A 214 -13.42 -19.02 8.59
CA ARG A 214 -12.08 -19.08 9.19
C ARG A 214 -11.42 -17.69 9.25
N TRP A 215 -11.59 -16.89 8.20
CA TRP A 215 -11.03 -15.55 8.15
C TRP A 215 -11.72 -14.59 9.13
N SER A 216 -13.05 -14.67 9.22
CA SER A 216 -13.83 -13.90 10.19
C SER A 216 -13.42 -14.20 11.63
N LEU A 217 -13.20 -15.47 11.96
CA LEU A 217 -12.76 -15.90 13.29
C LEU A 217 -11.35 -15.39 13.61
N LEU A 218 -10.40 -15.52 12.68
CA LEU A 218 -9.02 -15.03 12.84
C LEU A 218 -8.99 -13.50 13.02
N ASN A 219 -9.79 -12.77 12.25
CA ASN A 219 -9.91 -11.33 12.41
C ASN A 219 -10.44 -10.93 13.79
N THR A 220 -11.43 -11.63 14.29
CA THR A 220 -11.99 -11.39 15.63
C THR A 220 -10.96 -11.65 16.72
N LEU A 221 -10.17 -12.70 16.60
CA LEU A 221 -9.08 -13.02 17.53
C LEU A 221 -7.97 -11.96 17.51
N ASN A 222 -7.75 -11.30 16.36
CA ASN A 222 -6.78 -10.22 16.19
C ASN A 222 -7.36 -8.82 16.50
N GLY A 223 -8.44 -8.72 17.26
CA GLY A 223 -9.04 -7.45 17.65
C GLY A 223 -9.69 -6.67 16.50
N ASN A 224 -10.06 -7.34 15.39
CA ASN A 224 -10.71 -6.72 14.25
C ASN A 224 -12.12 -7.29 14.06
N ALA A 225 -13.13 -6.42 13.93
CA ALA A 225 -14.47 -6.81 13.52
C ALA A 225 -14.67 -6.46 12.03
N GLU A 226 -14.73 -7.49 11.20
CA GLU A 226 -14.90 -7.34 9.76
C GLU A 226 -16.34 -7.62 9.35
N GLN A 227 -16.88 -6.79 8.45
CA GLN A 227 -18.20 -6.98 7.86
C GLN A 227 -18.18 -6.66 6.37
N TRP A 228 -18.91 -7.46 5.62
CA TRP A 228 -19.17 -7.27 4.20
C TRP A 228 -20.65 -6.97 3.96
N LEU A 229 -20.90 -5.91 3.21
CA LEU A 229 -22.22 -5.58 2.68
C LEU A 229 -22.15 -5.59 1.16
N VAL A 230 -23.25 -5.97 0.54
CA VAL A 230 -23.41 -6.03 -0.92
C VAL A 230 -24.67 -5.31 -1.33
N MET A 231 -24.68 -4.77 -2.55
CA MET A 231 -25.82 -4.17 -3.19
C MET A 231 -26.22 -5.03 -4.39
N ASP A 232 -27.48 -5.47 -4.41
CA ASP A 232 -28.00 -6.30 -5.49
C ASP A 232 -28.33 -5.46 -6.75
N ALA A 233 -27.97 -5.98 -7.93
CA ALA A 233 -28.28 -5.39 -9.23
C ALA A 233 -29.64 -5.85 -9.80
N GLY A 234 -30.49 -6.49 -8.98
CA GLY A 234 -31.76 -7.08 -9.39
C GLY A 234 -31.80 -8.60 -9.25
N PRO A 235 -32.81 -9.30 -9.85
CA PRO A 235 -33.24 -10.65 -9.46
C PRO A 235 -32.26 -11.80 -9.83
N ARG A 236 -31.14 -11.58 -10.47
CA ARG A 236 -30.24 -12.65 -10.96
C ARG A 236 -28.96 -12.86 -10.15
N GLY A 237 -28.87 -12.34 -8.92
CA GLY A 237 -27.67 -12.51 -8.07
C GLY A 237 -26.43 -11.74 -8.53
N ARG A 238 -26.54 -10.86 -9.51
CA ARG A 238 -25.52 -9.88 -9.87
C ARG A 238 -25.47 -8.80 -8.81
N LEU A 239 -24.29 -8.34 -8.46
CA LEU A 239 -24.06 -7.26 -7.51
C LEU A 239 -23.72 -5.96 -8.26
N LEU A 240 -24.31 -4.84 -7.82
CA LEU A 240 -23.85 -3.49 -8.19
C LEU A 240 -22.59 -3.08 -7.45
N GLY A 241 -22.24 -3.81 -6.39
CA GLY A 241 -21.00 -3.57 -5.68
C GLY A 241 -20.99 -4.18 -4.29
N ALA A 242 -19.87 -4.03 -3.63
CA ALA A 242 -19.64 -4.46 -2.27
C ALA A 242 -18.90 -3.39 -1.47
N VAL A 243 -19.10 -3.38 -0.16
CA VAL A 243 -18.28 -2.61 0.77
C VAL A 243 -17.81 -3.51 1.91
N ARG A 244 -16.53 -3.45 2.19
CA ARG A 244 -15.90 -4.09 3.32
C ARG A 244 -15.60 -3.06 4.40
N THR A 245 -15.93 -3.37 5.63
CA THR A 245 -15.53 -2.58 6.79
C THR A 245 -14.73 -3.44 7.75
N ARG A 246 -13.69 -2.88 8.32
CA ARG A 246 -12.91 -3.50 9.39
C ARG A 246 -12.77 -2.51 10.52
N ALA A 247 -13.52 -2.74 11.59
CA ALA A 247 -13.33 -2.00 12.84
C ALA A 247 -12.10 -2.56 13.54
N ASN A 248 -11.09 -1.73 13.68
CA ASN A 248 -9.87 -2.06 14.41
C ASN A 248 -10.03 -1.57 15.86
N LEU A 249 -10.01 -2.48 16.81
CA LEU A 249 -10.23 -2.16 18.23
C LEU A 249 -8.98 -1.57 18.89
N GLU A 250 -7.80 -2.02 18.48
CA GLU A 250 -6.51 -1.64 19.08
C GLU A 250 -5.78 -0.55 18.28
N GLY A 251 -5.93 -0.54 16.95
CA GLY A 251 -5.22 0.40 16.07
C GLY A 251 -5.81 1.81 16.02
N SER A 252 -5.18 2.68 15.25
CA SER A 252 -5.48 4.12 15.19
C SER A 252 -6.66 4.47 14.29
N TYR A 253 -7.05 3.60 13.35
CA TYR A 253 -8.18 3.82 12.42
C TYR A 253 -8.96 2.56 12.12
N HIS A 254 -10.21 2.78 11.70
CA HIS A 254 -10.99 1.76 11.00
C HIS A 254 -10.64 1.75 9.51
N HIS A 255 -11.02 0.70 8.82
CA HIS A 255 -10.81 0.58 7.38
C HIS A 255 -12.14 0.42 6.66
N LEU A 256 -12.23 1.02 5.48
CA LEU A 256 -13.34 0.86 4.55
C LEU A 256 -12.79 0.63 3.14
N GLU A 257 -13.30 -0.36 2.46
CA GLU A 257 -13.00 -0.67 1.07
C GLU A 257 -14.32 -0.76 0.30
N VAL A 258 -14.45 -0.02 -0.79
CA VAL A 258 -15.63 -0.02 -1.66
C VAL A 258 -15.26 -0.59 -3.02
N LEU A 259 -16.08 -1.51 -3.51
CA LEU A 259 -15.89 -2.25 -4.76
C LEU A 259 -17.16 -2.12 -5.61
N PRO A 260 -17.40 -0.98 -6.28
CA PRO A 260 -18.55 -0.84 -7.19
C PRO A 260 -18.32 -1.68 -8.44
N ASP A 261 -19.40 -2.21 -9.01
CA ASP A 261 -19.39 -2.81 -10.34
C ASP A 261 -19.16 -1.74 -11.42
N ALA A 262 -18.76 -2.13 -12.62
CA ALA A 262 -18.54 -1.20 -13.73
C ALA A 262 -19.79 -0.40 -14.13
N ASP A 263 -20.98 -0.96 -13.91
CA ASP A 263 -22.25 -0.33 -14.19
C ASP A 263 -22.81 0.48 -13.00
N ALA A 264 -22.10 0.49 -11.84
CA ALA A 264 -22.53 1.24 -10.67
C ALA A 264 -22.37 2.74 -10.88
N THR A 265 -23.35 3.50 -10.43
CA THR A 265 -23.28 4.96 -10.40
C THR A 265 -22.50 5.46 -9.18
N VAL A 266 -22.16 6.75 -9.18
CA VAL A 266 -21.54 7.39 -8.00
C VAL A 266 -22.49 7.31 -6.79
N GLU A 267 -23.80 7.47 -7.00
CA GLU A 267 -24.82 7.36 -5.97
C GLU A 267 -24.89 5.96 -5.36
N ASP A 268 -24.75 4.92 -6.18
CA ASP A 268 -24.70 3.53 -5.69
C ASP A 268 -23.46 3.29 -4.83
N ALA A 269 -22.32 3.80 -5.26
CA ALA A 269 -21.08 3.72 -4.48
C ALA A 269 -21.17 4.52 -3.17
N ILE A 270 -21.82 5.71 -3.17
CA ILE A 270 -22.08 6.48 -1.94
C ILE A 270 -22.97 5.69 -0.98
N ARG A 271 -24.05 5.07 -1.48
CA ARG A 271 -24.95 4.24 -0.65
C ARG A 271 -24.18 3.07 0.01
N LEU A 272 -23.29 2.44 -0.74
CA LEU A 272 -22.42 1.38 -0.21
C LEU A 272 -21.50 1.91 0.89
N ILE A 273 -20.80 3.03 0.64
CA ILE A 273 -19.91 3.66 1.60
C ILE A 273 -20.67 4.05 2.87
N GLU A 274 -21.80 4.74 2.74
CA GLU A 274 -22.64 5.12 3.89
C GLU A 274 -23.12 3.90 4.68
N SER A 275 -23.46 2.81 3.99
CA SER A 275 -23.85 1.56 4.64
C SER A 275 -22.70 0.97 5.45
N GLY A 276 -21.49 1.04 4.93
CA GLY A 276 -20.27 0.69 5.66
C GLY A 276 -20.05 1.59 6.87
N LEU A 277 -20.20 2.90 6.70
CA LEU A 277 -20.08 3.89 7.79
C LEU A 277 -21.11 3.62 8.91
N ARG A 278 -22.36 3.25 8.57
CA ARG A 278 -23.39 2.82 9.55
C ARG A 278 -22.96 1.60 10.35
N ARG A 279 -22.17 0.71 9.78
CA ARG A 279 -21.62 -0.43 10.54
C ARG A 279 -20.51 -0.02 11.47
N LEU A 280 -19.65 0.88 11.04
CA LEU A 280 -18.55 1.41 11.86
C LEU A 280 -19.04 2.30 13.00
N SER A 281 -20.23 2.92 12.91
CA SER A 281 -20.79 3.75 14.00
C SER A 281 -21.09 2.97 15.29
N ARG A 282 -21.07 1.64 15.24
CA ARG A 282 -21.26 0.78 16.42
C ARG A 282 -19.98 0.60 17.25
N TYR A 283 -18.87 1.11 16.78
CA TYR A 283 -17.56 1.01 17.43
C TYR A 283 -17.07 2.37 17.91
N VAL A 284 -16.02 2.37 18.71
CA VAL A 284 -15.37 3.60 19.18
C VAL A 284 -15.03 4.48 17.98
N SER A 285 -15.33 5.77 18.09
CA SER A 285 -15.09 6.72 17.01
C SER A 285 -13.58 6.87 16.73
N LYS A 286 -13.18 6.51 15.53
CA LYS A 286 -11.82 6.63 15.00
C LYS A 286 -11.86 7.19 13.59
N PRO A 287 -10.77 7.80 13.09
CA PRO A 287 -10.65 8.09 11.68
C PRO A 287 -10.81 6.81 10.84
N ILE A 288 -11.31 6.94 9.61
CA ILE A 288 -11.52 5.80 8.72
C ILE A 288 -10.61 5.94 7.52
N TYR A 289 -9.79 4.93 7.31
CA TYR A 289 -8.85 4.85 6.19
C TYR A 289 -9.46 4.07 5.03
N ALA A 290 -9.21 4.55 3.81
CA ALA A 290 -9.51 3.85 2.57
C ALA A 290 -8.34 4.03 1.59
N ALA A 291 -8.13 3.04 0.71
CA ALA A 291 -7.21 3.15 -0.41
C ALA A 291 -7.88 2.60 -1.65
N HIS A 292 -7.65 3.24 -2.79
CA HIS A 292 -8.24 2.79 -4.04
C HIS A 292 -7.32 3.05 -5.24
N ALA A 293 -7.20 2.05 -6.12
CA ALA A 293 -6.47 2.18 -7.36
C ALA A 293 -7.21 3.13 -8.32
N ARG A 294 -6.48 3.99 -9.01
CA ARG A 294 -7.03 4.94 -9.99
C ARG A 294 -7.31 4.26 -11.33
N LEU A 295 -8.23 3.31 -11.32
CA LEU A 295 -8.69 2.57 -12.51
C LEU A 295 -10.04 3.07 -13.03
N ALA A 296 -10.84 3.67 -12.14
CA ALA A 296 -12.15 4.24 -12.45
C ALA A 296 -12.42 5.43 -11.53
N ASP A 297 -13.24 6.38 -11.97
CA ASP A 297 -13.51 7.62 -11.22
C ASP A 297 -14.59 7.44 -10.14
N VAL A 298 -15.52 6.50 -10.34
CA VAL A 298 -16.69 6.29 -9.46
C VAL A 298 -16.29 6.09 -7.99
N PRO A 299 -15.34 5.21 -7.62
CA PRO A 299 -14.94 5.04 -6.22
C PRO A 299 -14.35 6.31 -5.61
N HIS A 300 -13.57 7.06 -6.39
CA HIS A 300 -12.90 8.28 -5.92
C HIS A 300 -13.91 9.40 -5.65
N ALA A 301 -14.84 9.64 -6.59
CA ALA A 301 -15.92 10.62 -6.42
C ALA A 301 -16.82 10.26 -5.23
N ALA A 302 -17.18 8.99 -5.08
CA ALA A 302 -18.03 8.52 -3.99
C ALA A 302 -17.35 8.64 -2.62
N LEU A 303 -16.04 8.31 -2.50
CA LEU A 303 -15.27 8.49 -1.27
C LEU A 303 -15.23 9.96 -0.86
N GLN A 304 -14.94 10.87 -1.80
CA GLN A 304 -14.89 12.30 -1.52
C GLN A 304 -16.27 12.85 -1.09
N ALA A 305 -17.35 12.46 -1.78
CA ALA A 305 -18.71 12.84 -1.41
C ALA A 305 -19.09 12.33 -0.01
N ALA A 306 -18.59 11.15 0.40
CA ALA A 306 -18.81 10.60 1.75
C ALA A 306 -17.86 11.20 2.82
N GLY A 307 -17.12 12.26 2.49
CA GLY A 307 -16.27 13.01 3.43
C GLY A 307 -14.87 12.44 3.62
N PHE A 308 -14.42 11.54 2.76
CA PHE A 308 -13.03 11.11 2.72
C PHE A 308 -12.18 12.13 1.98
N GLN A 309 -11.05 12.49 2.56
CA GLN A 309 -10.09 13.42 1.97
C GLN A 309 -8.88 12.64 1.45
N PRO A 310 -8.42 12.90 0.22
CA PRO A 310 -7.19 12.29 -0.28
C PRO A 310 -6.01 12.79 0.55
N THR A 311 -5.18 11.88 1.03
CA THR A 311 -3.99 12.20 1.83
C THR A 311 -2.72 12.10 1.01
N ARG A 312 -2.63 11.08 0.16
CA ARG A 312 -1.51 10.88 -0.78
C ARG A 312 -1.91 9.99 -1.94
N THR A 313 -1.19 10.12 -3.05
CA THR A 313 -1.28 9.20 -4.19
C THR A 313 0.10 8.59 -4.45
N LEU A 314 0.18 7.28 -4.47
CA LEU A 314 1.39 6.52 -4.73
C LEU A 314 1.37 5.94 -6.13
N VAL A 315 2.44 6.19 -6.87
CA VAL A 315 2.74 5.50 -8.13
C VAL A 315 3.40 4.18 -7.79
N HIS A 316 2.80 3.08 -8.21
CA HIS A 316 3.37 1.75 -8.10
C HIS A 316 4.25 1.50 -9.30
N MET A 317 5.48 1.03 -9.08
CA MET A 317 6.45 0.81 -10.13
C MET A 317 7.10 -0.56 -9.98
N ARG A 318 7.50 -1.17 -11.11
CA ARG A 318 8.16 -2.48 -11.16
C ARG A 318 9.32 -2.48 -12.14
N LEU A 319 10.40 -3.11 -11.76
CA LEU A 319 11.53 -3.46 -12.61
C LEU A 319 11.54 -4.97 -12.82
N ALA A 320 11.57 -5.43 -14.07
CA ALA A 320 11.81 -6.82 -14.40
C ALA A 320 13.32 -7.07 -14.50
N LEU A 321 13.80 -8.13 -13.85
CA LEU A 321 15.19 -8.58 -13.93
C LEU A 321 15.33 -9.64 -15.05
N ALA A 322 16.51 -9.81 -15.62
CA ALA A 322 16.84 -10.38 -16.92
C ALA A 322 16.41 -11.84 -17.24
N GLU A 323 15.54 -12.48 -16.46
CA GLU A 323 14.98 -13.81 -16.81
C GLU A 323 13.43 -13.83 -16.77
N ALA A 324 12.79 -12.69 -16.55
CA ALA A 324 11.34 -12.61 -16.51
C ALA A 324 10.79 -12.25 -17.89
N THR A 325 10.33 -13.23 -18.65
CA THR A 325 9.44 -12.99 -19.79
C THR A 325 8.18 -12.32 -19.25
N GLU A 326 7.90 -11.08 -19.67
CA GLU A 326 6.63 -10.44 -19.37
C GLU A 326 5.54 -11.30 -20.00
N VAL A 327 4.71 -11.90 -19.16
CA VAL A 327 3.39 -12.37 -19.58
C VAL A 327 2.54 -11.12 -19.49
N ASP A 328 2.23 -10.52 -20.64
CA ASP A 328 1.22 -9.49 -20.78
C ASP A 328 -0.14 -10.14 -20.46
N ASP A 329 -0.74 -9.74 -19.33
CA ASP A 329 -2.15 -9.97 -18.99
C ASP A 329 -2.95 -8.69 -19.16
#